data_68316a400ea74ba2b72a11d9dccff365
#
_entry.id   68316a400ea74ba2b72a11d9dccff365
#
_cell.length_a   1.000
_cell.length_b   1.000
_cell.length_c   1.000
_cell.angle_alpha   90.00
_cell.angle_beta   90.00
_cell.angle_gamma   90.00
#
_symmetry.space_group_name_H-M   'P 1'
#
loop_
_entity.id
_entity.type
_entity.pdbx_description
1 polymer ?
#
loop_
_entity_poly.entity_id
_entity_poly.type
_entity_poly.pdbx_seq_one_letter_code
_entity_poly.pdbx_strand_id
1 'polypeptide(L)'
;VNAKPTPLSGCPGGIEHIPHASADSALLVFIPLPPGASLAALRLLALCCEPQFFQRLRVEQQIGYVVSCRYQRIADRDGLLLALQSPDRSPVNLLGCCKQFLRELTLCDETAFSVLRQQLAMQIRSPMNASATAVAALRQRYGLPVLTPQAVDALQHDEIIALWREMTRHRRRWRVLFTG
;
A
#
# COMPACT_ATOMS: atom_id res chain seq x y z
N VAL A 1 28.92 -9.41 -1.79
CA VAL A 1 28.38 -9.47 -3.16
C VAL A 1 27.33 -8.38 -3.30
N ASN A 2 27.75 -7.23 -3.89
CA ASN A 2 26.84 -6.10 -4.15
C ASN A 2 26.02 -6.40 -5.43
N ALA A 3 24.97 -7.17 -5.30
CA ALA A 3 23.97 -7.25 -6.36
C ALA A 3 23.23 -5.90 -6.43
N LYS A 4 23.32 -5.20 -7.55
CA LYS A 4 22.49 -4.01 -7.79
C LYS A 4 21.02 -4.44 -7.69
N PRO A 5 20.19 -3.72 -6.92
CA PRO A 5 18.78 -4.07 -6.83
C PRO A 5 18.14 -4.01 -8.22
N THR A 6 17.47 -5.08 -8.60
CA THR A 6 16.75 -5.14 -9.88
C THR A 6 15.54 -4.20 -9.81
N PRO A 7 15.38 -3.27 -10.78
CA PRO A 7 14.20 -2.41 -10.80
C PRO A 7 12.91 -3.23 -10.93
N LEU A 8 11.91 -2.95 -10.14
CA LEU A 8 10.59 -3.60 -10.25
C LEU A 8 9.85 -3.21 -11.54
N SER A 9 10.21 -2.11 -12.17
CA SER A 9 9.60 -1.62 -13.41
C SER A 9 9.70 -2.61 -14.58
N GLY A 10 10.77 -3.41 -14.62
CA GLY A 10 10.98 -4.42 -15.67
C GLY A 10 10.48 -5.83 -15.32
N CYS A 11 10.01 -6.05 -14.10
CA CYS A 11 9.59 -7.37 -13.66
C CYS A 11 8.07 -7.54 -13.78
N PRO A 12 7.54 -8.61 -14.37
CA PRO A 12 6.11 -8.92 -14.34
C PRO A 12 5.64 -9.17 -12.92
N GLY A 13 4.36 -8.97 -12.63
CA GLY A 13 3.74 -9.42 -11.39
C GLY A 13 3.86 -10.94 -11.25
N GLY A 14 3.67 -11.47 -10.07
CA GLY A 14 3.78 -12.90 -9.84
C GLY A 14 3.56 -13.29 -8.38
N ILE A 15 3.56 -14.59 -8.15
CA ILE A 15 3.47 -15.20 -6.82
C ILE A 15 4.78 -15.94 -6.59
N GLU A 16 5.42 -15.67 -5.46
CA GLU A 16 6.71 -16.24 -5.10
C GLU A 16 6.67 -16.80 -3.67
N HIS A 17 7.16 -18.02 -3.52
CA HIS A 17 7.35 -18.65 -2.22
C HIS A 17 8.76 -18.34 -1.70
N ILE A 18 8.82 -17.80 -0.48
CA ILE A 18 10.08 -17.55 0.22
C ILE A 18 10.25 -18.62 1.29
N PRO A 19 11.22 -19.52 1.18
CA PRO A 19 11.45 -20.53 2.20
C PRO A 19 11.77 -19.89 3.55
N HIS A 20 11.07 -20.31 4.58
CA HIS A 20 11.28 -19.83 5.94
C HIS A 20 11.00 -20.94 6.97
N ALA A 21 11.79 -20.99 8.04
CA ALA A 21 11.71 -22.05 9.05
C ALA A 21 10.62 -21.82 10.12
N SER A 22 9.81 -20.76 10.02
CA SER A 22 8.72 -20.51 10.97
C SER A 22 7.52 -21.43 10.68
N ALA A 23 6.82 -21.82 11.73
CA ALA A 23 5.52 -22.50 11.61
C ALA A 23 4.40 -21.56 11.12
N ASP A 24 4.61 -20.26 11.22
CA ASP A 24 3.62 -19.26 10.81
C ASP A 24 3.64 -19.05 9.31
N SER A 25 2.46 -18.87 8.76
CA SER A 25 2.31 -18.37 7.39
C SER A 25 2.35 -16.84 7.34
N ALA A 26 3.16 -16.29 6.47
CA ALA A 26 3.17 -14.86 6.17
C ALA A 26 2.83 -14.60 4.70
N LEU A 27 2.14 -13.50 4.44
CA LEU A 27 1.76 -13.06 3.11
C LEU A 27 2.03 -11.57 2.95
N LEU A 28 2.70 -11.21 1.88
CA LEU A 28 2.83 -9.84 1.39
C LEU A 28 2.18 -9.72 0.02
N VAL A 29 1.31 -8.74 -0.14
CA VAL A 29 0.73 -8.36 -1.44
C VAL A 29 1.10 -6.92 -1.73
N PHE A 30 1.96 -6.72 -2.72
CA PHE A 30 2.32 -5.39 -3.20
C PHE A 30 1.57 -5.08 -4.47
N ILE A 31 0.78 -4.02 -4.44
CA ILE A 31 0.00 -3.52 -5.57
C ILE A 31 0.67 -2.23 -6.05
N PRO A 32 1.43 -2.27 -7.15
CA PRO A 32 2.18 -1.12 -7.61
C PRO A 32 1.25 -0.02 -8.16
N LEU A 33 1.66 1.23 -7.94
CA LEU A 33 1.04 2.39 -8.56
C LEU A 33 1.17 2.29 -10.08
N PRO A 34 0.07 2.44 -10.85
CA PRO A 34 0.14 2.48 -12.30
C PRO A 34 1.04 3.61 -12.81
N PRO A 35 1.72 3.42 -13.95
CA PRO A 35 2.52 4.48 -14.56
C PRO A 35 1.68 5.74 -14.81
N GLY A 36 2.22 6.90 -14.44
CA GLY A 36 1.55 8.18 -14.62
C GLY A 36 0.44 8.50 -13.61
N ALA A 37 0.10 7.56 -12.72
CA ALA A 37 -0.90 7.81 -11.68
C ALA A 37 -0.35 8.68 -10.53
N SER A 38 -1.25 9.37 -9.84
CA SER A 38 -0.93 10.32 -8.78
C SER A 38 -0.42 9.65 -7.50
N LEU A 39 0.78 10.05 -7.03
CA LEU A 39 1.28 9.66 -5.72
C LEU A 39 0.38 10.20 -4.60
N ALA A 40 -0.20 11.37 -4.75
CA ALA A 40 -1.13 11.94 -3.78
C ALA A 40 -2.38 11.06 -3.63
N ALA A 41 -2.94 10.61 -4.75
CA ALA A 41 -4.08 9.69 -4.77
C ALA A 41 -3.75 8.37 -4.07
N LEU A 42 -2.57 7.78 -4.34
CA LEU A 42 -2.13 6.55 -3.67
C LEU A 42 -1.99 6.72 -2.15
N ARG A 43 -1.39 7.82 -1.71
CA ARG A 43 -1.20 8.11 -0.29
C ARG A 43 -2.55 8.26 0.44
N LEU A 44 -3.49 8.93 -0.18
CA LEU A 44 -4.82 9.11 0.38
C LEU A 44 -5.62 7.81 0.33
N LEU A 45 -5.52 7.04 -0.74
CA LEU A 45 -6.09 5.70 -0.84
C LEU A 45 -5.58 4.79 0.28
N ALA A 46 -4.28 4.80 0.58
CA ALA A 46 -3.71 4.03 1.67
C ALA A 46 -4.32 4.40 3.03
N LEU A 47 -4.52 5.70 3.30
CA LEU A 47 -5.18 6.17 4.54
C LEU A 47 -6.65 5.72 4.62
N CYS A 48 -7.34 5.62 3.48
CA CYS A 48 -8.71 5.12 3.43
C CYS A 48 -8.78 3.59 3.68
N CYS A 49 -7.81 2.83 3.16
CA CYS A 49 -7.79 1.37 3.27
C CYS A 49 -7.33 0.86 4.63
N GLU A 50 -6.33 1.50 5.23
CA GLU A 50 -5.64 1.01 6.43
C GLU A 50 -6.58 0.69 7.61
N PRO A 51 -7.45 1.60 8.07
CA PRO A 51 -8.33 1.33 9.21
C PRO A 51 -9.35 0.23 8.90
N GLN A 52 -9.89 0.20 7.69
CA GLN A 52 -10.86 -0.82 7.28
C GLN A 52 -10.22 -2.21 7.16
N PHE A 53 -8.98 -2.28 6.65
CA PHE A 53 -8.22 -3.52 6.56
C PHE A 53 -7.92 -4.08 7.93
N PHE A 54 -7.47 -3.24 8.85
CA PHE A 54 -7.19 -3.65 10.22
C PHE A 54 -8.46 -4.09 10.95
N GLN A 55 -9.52 -3.28 10.91
CA GLN A 55 -10.79 -3.59 11.56
C GLN A 55 -11.33 -4.95 11.08
N ARG A 56 -11.40 -5.15 9.78
CA ARG A 56 -11.99 -6.35 9.21
C ARG A 56 -11.15 -7.60 9.43
N LEU A 57 -9.85 -7.53 9.18
CA LEU A 57 -9.02 -8.74 9.21
C LEU A 57 -8.45 -9.02 10.60
N ARG A 58 -8.10 -7.98 11.37
CA ARG A 58 -7.55 -8.16 12.71
C ARG A 58 -8.61 -8.32 13.77
N VAL A 59 -9.63 -7.45 13.74
CA VAL A 59 -10.63 -7.39 14.82
C VAL A 59 -11.78 -8.37 14.56
N GLU A 60 -12.39 -8.32 13.38
CA GLU A 60 -13.58 -9.14 13.08
C GLU A 60 -13.23 -10.59 12.72
N GLN A 61 -12.21 -10.79 11.86
CA GLN A 61 -11.83 -12.13 11.38
C GLN A 61 -10.71 -12.79 12.20
N GLN A 62 -10.06 -12.03 13.08
CA GLN A 62 -8.97 -12.51 13.96
C GLN A 62 -7.89 -13.32 13.21
N ILE A 63 -7.49 -12.85 12.02
CA ILE A 63 -6.64 -13.60 11.08
C ILE A 63 -5.27 -13.92 11.69
N GLY A 64 -4.72 -13.05 12.54
CA GLY A 64 -3.42 -13.24 13.11
C GLY A 64 -2.91 -11.99 13.81
N TYR A 65 -1.61 -11.90 14.07
CA TYR A 65 -1.03 -10.80 14.83
C TYR A 65 -0.35 -9.73 13.97
N VAL A 66 -0.04 -10.01 12.71
CA VAL A 66 0.37 -8.98 11.75
C VAL A 66 -0.76 -8.79 10.75
N VAL A 67 -1.34 -7.60 10.74
CA VAL A 67 -2.35 -7.15 9.78
C VAL A 67 -2.07 -5.69 9.48
N SER A 68 -1.59 -5.38 8.29
CA SER A 68 -1.33 -4.00 7.88
C SER A 68 -1.62 -3.77 6.40
N CYS A 69 -2.12 -2.59 6.09
CA CYS A 69 -2.29 -2.08 4.74
C CYS A 69 -1.74 -0.65 4.71
N ARG A 70 -0.71 -0.40 3.92
CA ARG A 70 -0.05 0.91 3.94
C ARG A 70 0.58 1.26 2.60
N TYR A 71 0.81 2.54 2.39
CA TYR A 71 1.71 2.98 1.36
C TYR A 71 3.13 2.46 1.61
N GLN A 72 3.75 1.92 0.56
CA GLN A 72 5.15 1.50 0.60
C GLN A 72 5.81 1.78 -0.75
N ARG A 73 7.06 2.27 -0.68
CA ARG A 73 7.94 2.27 -1.85
C ARG A 73 8.86 1.06 -1.76
N ILE A 74 8.86 0.24 -2.82
CA ILE A 74 9.76 -0.91 -2.96
C ILE A 74 10.57 -0.69 -4.23
N ALA A 75 11.90 -0.64 -4.09
CA ALA A 75 12.83 -0.28 -5.17
C ALA A 75 12.41 1.04 -5.86
N ASP A 76 12.10 0.99 -7.13
CA ASP A 76 11.71 2.13 -7.98
C ASP A 76 10.18 2.37 -8.03
N ARG A 77 9.38 1.56 -7.33
CA ARG A 77 7.91 1.61 -7.41
C ARG A 77 7.26 2.01 -6.10
N ASP A 78 6.35 2.97 -6.20
CA ASP A 78 5.40 3.28 -5.15
C ASP A 78 4.20 2.32 -5.26
N GLY A 79 3.58 1.95 -4.15
CA GLY A 79 2.44 1.04 -4.16
C GLY A 79 1.74 0.92 -2.82
N LEU A 80 0.71 0.09 -2.79
CA LEU A 80 0.00 -0.32 -1.60
C LEU A 80 0.54 -1.69 -1.17
N LEU A 81 1.01 -1.80 0.07
CA LEU A 81 1.49 -3.04 0.65
C LEU A 81 0.49 -3.56 1.67
N LEU A 82 -0.02 -4.77 1.43
CA LEU A 82 -0.82 -5.53 2.38
C LEU A 82 0.07 -6.62 2.99
N ALA A 83 0.08 -6.72 4.32
CA ALA A 83 0.87 -7.70 5.05
C ALA A 83 0.00 -8.43 6.06
N LEU A 84 0.05 -9.76 6.02
CA LEU A 84 -0.64 -10.65 6.95
C LEU A 84 0.35 -11.69 7.49
N GLN A 85 0.24 -12.03 8.79
CA GLN A 85 0.92 -13.17 9.38
C GLN A 85 -0.02 -13.87 10.36
N SER A 86 -0.09 -15.18 10.23
CA SER A 86 -1.02 -16.01 11.01
C SER A 86 -0.38 -17.33 11.38
N PRO A 87 -0.58 -17.80 12.62
CA PRO A 87 -0.17 -19.16 13.02
C PRO A 87 -1.12 -20.24 12.48
N ASP A 88 -2.38 -19.88 12.18
CA ASP A 88 -3.44 -20.87 11.94
C ASP A 88 -3.97 -20.89 10.50
N ARG A 89 -3.55 -19.94 9.65
CA ARG A 89 -4.06 -19.77 8.30
C ARG A 89 -3.01 -20.08 7.26
N SER A 90 -3.35 -20.87 6.24
CA SER A 90 -2.46 -21.09 5.10
C SER A 90 -2.28 -19.83 4.24
N PRO A 91 -1.17 -19.72 3.49
CA PRO A 91 -0.95 -18.59 2.56
C PRO A 91 -2.08 -18.39 1.55
N VAL A 92 -2.69 -19.49 1.09
CA VAL A 92 -3.83 -19.44 0.16
C VAL A 92 -5.05 -18.79 0.82
N ASN A 93 -5.33 -19.13 2.09
CA ASN A 93 -6.42 -18.52 2.85
C ASN A 93 -6.15 -17.03 3.10
N LEU A 94 -4.93 -16.66 3.46
CA LEU A 94 -4.53 -15.27 3.66
C LEU A 94 -4.69 -14.45 2.38
N LEU A 95 -4.29 -14.99 1.23
CA LEU A 95 -4.49 -14.35 -0.07
C LEU A 95 -5.98 -14.24 -0.42
N GLY A 96 -6.77 -15.24 -0.06
CA GLY A 96 -8.24 -15.20 -0.18
C GLY A 96 -8.85 -14.04 0.59
N CYS A 97 -8.43 -13.84 1.85
CA CYS A 97 -8.88 -12.73 2.70
C CYS A 97 -8.50 -11.36 2.10
N CYS A 98 -7.26 -11.20 1.62
CA CYS A 98 -6.85 -9.98 0.91
C CYS A 98 -7.74 -9.71 -0.31
N LYS A 99 -7.95 -10.71 -1.17
CA LYS A 99 -8.78 -10.57 -2.37
C LYS A 99 -10.23 -10.25 -2.05
N GLN A 100 -10.77 -10.82 -0.97
CA GLN A 100 -12.13 -10.55 -0.51
C GLN A 100 -12.21 -9.11 0.00
N PHE A 101 -11.29 -8.67 0.85
CA PHE A 101 -11.22 -7.29 1.33
C PHE A 101 -11.19 -6.30 0.16
N LEU A 102 -10.30 -6.53 -0.82
CA LEU A 102 -10.16 -5.64 -1.98
C LEU A 102 -11.42 -5.58 -2.87
N ARG A 103 -12.25 -6.62 -2.89
CA ARG A 103 -13.53 -6.61 -3.62
C ARG A 103 -14.64 -5.87 -2.88
N GLU A 104 -14.63 -5.96 -1.55
CA GLU A 104 -15.69 -5.49 -0.68
C GLU A 104 -15.39 -4.14 -0.04
N LEU A 105 -14.16 -3.61 -0.27
CA LEU A 105 -13.77 -2.31 0.25
C LEU A 105 -14.71 -1.23 -0.28
N THR A 106 -15.32 -0.51 0.64
CA THR A 106 -16.07 0.70 0.36
C THR A 106 -15.13 1.88 0.52
N LEU A 107 -14.82 2.57 -0.58
CA LEU A 107 -14.04 3.80 -0.50
C LEU A 107 -14.82 4.85 0.30
N CYS A 108 -14.06 5.75 0.92
CA CYS A 108 -14.63 6.85 1.66
C CYS A 108 -15.55 7.71 0.76
N ASP A 109 -16.62 8.22 1.34
CA ASP A 109 -17.48 9.20 0.67
C ASP A 109 -16.75 10.56 0.52
N GLU A 110 -17.40 11.52 -0.14
CA GLU A 110 -16.79 12.82 -0.41
C GLU A 110 -16.48 13.62 0.87
N THR A 111 -17.28 13.44 1.91
CA THR A 111 -17.05 14.08 3.22
C THR A 111 -15.83 13.53 3.91
N ALA A 112 -15.73 12.21 4.03
CA ALA A 112 -14.57 11.54 4.62
C ALA A 112 -13.31 11.76 3.76
N PHE A 113 -13.42 11.79 2.43
CA PHE A 113 -12.34 12.16 1.52
C PHE A 113 -11.79 13.55 1.84
N SER A 114 -12.67 14.55 2.01
CA SER A 114 -12.24 15.92 2.31
C SER A 114 -11.48 16.00 3.63
N VAL A 115 -11.91 15.26 4.66
CA VAL A 115 -11.23 15.18 5.95
C VAL A 115 -9.84 14.53 5.80
N LEU A 116 -9.76 13.37 5.13
CA LEU A 116 -8.49 12.67 4.91
C LEU A 116 -7.51 13.51 4.08
N ARG A 117 -7.99 14.21 3.07
CA ARG A 117 -7.19 15.13 2.25
C ARG A 117 -6.57 16.24 3.09
N GLN A 118 -7.36 16.88 3.96
CA GLN A 118 -6.89 17.92 4.87
C GLN A 118 -5.85 17.35 5.85
N GLN A 119 -6.10 16.19 6.44
CA GLN A 119 -5.16 15.54 7.35
C GLN A 119 -3.82 15.23 6.66
N LEU A 120 -3.84 14.68 5.46
CA LEU A 120 -2.64 14.39 4.68
C LEU A 120 -1.87 15.66 4.33
N ALA A 121 -2.56 16.71 3.89
CA ALA A 121 -1.95 18.00 3.59
C ALA A 121 -1.28 18.63 4.82
N MET A 122 -1.93 18.54 6.00
CA MET A 122 -1.36 19.01 7.26
C MET A 122 -0.11 18.22 7.67
N GLN A 123 -0.13 16.89 7.54
CA GLN A 123 1.03 16.05 7.83
C GLN A 123 2.26 16.41 6.98
N ILE A 124 2.02 16.80 5.72
CA ILE A 124 3.11 17.19 4.81
C ILE A 124 3.63 18.59 5.10
N ARG A 125 2.73 19.55 5.45
CA ARG A 125 3.10 20.93 5.79
C ARG A 125 3.86 21.02 7.10
N SER A 126 3.54 20.18 8.05
CA SER A 126 4.13 20.16 9.38
C SER A 126 4.54 18.74 9.76
N PRO A 127 5.61 18.21 9.20
CA PRO A 127 6.08 16.88 9.55
C PRO A 127 6.45 16.85 11.04
N MET A 128 5.76 16.03 11.80
CA MET A 128 5.91 15.94 13.26
C MET A 128 7.25 15.32 13.70
N ASN A 129 8.06 14.84 12.76
CA ASN A 129 9.37 14.32 13.07
C ASN A 129 10.43 14.75 12.05
N ALA A 130 11.64 15.00 12.55
CA ALA A 130 12.80 15.39 11.73
C ALA A 130 13.16 14.34 10.67
N SER A 131 12.87 13.08 10.93
CA SER A 131 13.13 11.95 10.04
C SER A 131 12.28 12.05 8.76
N ALA A 132 11.00 12.40 8.86
CA ALA A 132 10.13 12.60 7.70
C ALA A 132 10.63 13.75 6.80
N THR A 133 11.08 14.85 7.41
CA THR A 133 11.67 15.99 6.70
C THR A 133 12.97 15.59 6.00
N ALA A 134 13.86 14.87 6.69
CA ALA A 134 15.10 14.38 6.12
C ALA A 134 14.88 13.42 4.94
N VAL A 135 13.92 12.51 5.06
CA VAL A 135 13.53 11.60 3.98
C VAL A 135 12.99 12.37 2.77
N ALA A 136 12.16 13.38 2.98
CA ALA A 136 11.64 14.21 1.89
C ALA A 136 12.76 14.96 1.16
N ALA A 137 13.69 15.58 1.91
CA ALA A 137 14.86 16.26 1.35
C ALA A 137 15.78 15.30 0.57
N LEU A 138 15.98 14.09 1.10
CA LEU A 138 16.78 13.06 0.45
C LEU A 138 16.12 12.62 -0.88
N ARG A 139 14.81 12.39 -0.87
CA ARG A 139 14.04 12.03 -2.08
C ARG A 139 14.17 13.10 -3.16
N GLN A 140 14.01 14.37 -2.78
CA GLN A 140 14.14 15.48 -3.71
C GLN A 140 15.55 15.56 -4.31
N ARG A 141 16.60 15.36 -3.50
CA ARG A 141 18.00 15.38 -3.95
C ARG A 141 18.30 14.29 -5.00
N TYR A 142 17.64 13.14 -4.89
CA TYR A 142 17.82 12.02 -5.83
C TYR A 142 16.75 11.98 -6.94
N GLY A 143 16.00 13.05 -7.15
CA GLY A 143 14.98 13.13 -8.20
C GLY A 143 13.83 12.15 -8.04
N LEU A 144 13.60 11.67 -6.83
CA LEU A 144 12.47 10.77 -6.53
C LEU A 144 11.19 11.57 -6.31
N PRO A 145 10.02 11.02 -6.65
CA PRO A 145 8.74 11.69 -6.43
C PRO A 145 8.57 12.10 -4.96
N VAL A 146 8.30 13.37 -4.74
CA VAL A 146 7.98 13.94 -3.43
C VAL A 146 6.54 14.37 -3.42
N LEU A 147 5.83 13.99 -2.37
CA LEU A 147 4.46 14.44 -2.16
C LEU A 147 4.46 15.89 -1.68
N THR A 148 3.78 16.76 -2.40
CA THR A 148 3.63 18.18 -2.04
C THR A 148 2.24 18.48 -1.51
N PRO A 149 2.09 19.47 -0.60
CA PRO A 149 0.76 19.90 -0.14
C PRO A 149 -0.15 20.30 -1.29
N GLN A 150 0.38 20.99 -2.28
CA GLN A 150 -0.38 21.44 -3.46
C GLN A 150 -0.95 20.26 -4.27
N ALA A 151 -0.16 19.19 -4.44
CA ALA A 151 -0.64 17.98 -5.11
C ALA A 151 -1.77 17.29 -4.35
N VAL A 152 -1.74 17.36 -3.01
CA VAL A 152 -2.82 16.82 -2.16
C VAL A 152 -4.06 17.71 -2.20
N ASP A 153 -3.88 19.03 -2.12
CA ASP A 153 -4.99 20.00 -2.15
C ASP A 153 -5.75 19.97 -3.50
N ALA A 154 -5.03 19.70 -4.60
CA ALA A 154 -5.62 19.60 -5.94
C ALA A 154 -6.38 18.28 -6.19
N LEU A 155 -6.20 17.26 -5.34
CA LEU A 155 -6.76 15.93 -5.53
C LEU A 155 -8.29 15.95 -5.48
N GLN A 156 -8.93 15.25 -6.42
CA GLN A 156 -10.38 15.09 -6.49
C GLN A 156 -10.79 13.67 -6.03
N HIS A 157 -12.02 13.55 -5.52
CA HIS A 157 -12.53 12.26 -5.00
C HIS A 157 -12.61 11.16 -6.07
N ASP A 158 -13.02 11.50 -7.28
CA ASP A 158 -13.12 10.58 -8.41
C ASP A 158 -11.76 10.02 -8.85
N GLU A 159 -10.66 10.75 -8.64
CA GLU A 159 -9.30 10.27 -8.94
C GLU A 159 -8.93 9.06 -8.06
N ILE A 160 -9.36 9.05 -6.79
CA ILE A 160 -9.11 7.91 -5.90
C ILE A 160 -9.92 6.71 -6.34
N ILE A 161 -11.17 6.93 -6.74
CA ILE A 161 -12.05 5.87 -7.25
C ILE A 161 -11.47 5.27 -8.53
N ALA A 162 -11.01 6.12 -9.44
CA ALA A 162 -10.38 5.68 -10.67
C ALA A 162 -9.09 4.88 -10.42
N LEU A 163 -8.22 5.40 -9.52
CA LEU A 163 -6.98 4.73 -9.12
C LEU A 163 -7.27 3.35 -8.51
N TRP A 164 -8.23 3.27 -7.59
CA TRP A 164 -8.61 2.02 -6.96
C TRP A 164 -9.06 0.96 -7.96
N ARG A 165 -9.93 1.36 -8.89
CA ARG A 165 -10.40 0.48 -9.97
C ARG A 165 -9.25 -0.01 -10.84
N GLU A 166 -8.33 0.87 -11.22
CA GLU A 166 -7.16 0.51 -12.02
C GLU A 166 -6.23 -0.46 -11.28
N MET A 167 -5.91 -0.19 -10.01
CA MET A 167 -5.04 -1.03 -9.19
C MET A 167 -5.62 -2.42 -8.94
N THR A 168 -6.93 -2.52 -8.73
CA THR A 168 -7.59 -3.80 -8.42
C THR A 168 -7.98 -4.62 -9.64
N ARG A 169 -8.18 -3.98 -10.79
CA ARG A 169 -8.51 -4.63 -12.08
C ARG A 169 -7.34 -5.44 -12.62
N HIS A 170 -6.12 -4.92 -12.52
CA HIS A 170 -4.93 -5.51 -13.14
C HIS A 170 -4.12 -6.37 -12.17
N ARG A 171 -4.71 -7.44 -11.64
CA ARG A 171 -4.08 -8.34 -10.66
C ARG A 171 -2.78 -8.98 -11.17
N ARG A 172 -2.56 -9.08 -12.46
CA ARG A 172 -1.31 -9.56 -13.05
C ARG A 172 -0.10 -8.67 -12.74
N ARG A 173 -0.33 -7.43 -12.29
CA ARG A 173 0.73 -6.52 -11.85
C ARG A 173 1.09 -6.68 -10.38
N TRP A 174 0.28 -7.43 -9.61
CA TRP A 174 0.52 -7.63 -8.19
C TRP A 174 1.72 -8.53 -7.96
N ARG A 175 2.47 -8.22 -6.91
CA ARG A 175 3.50 -9.11 -6.39
C ARG A 175 3.04 -9.70 -5.10
N VAL A 176 3.03 -11.02 -5.06
CA VAL A 176 2.59 -11.80 -3.91
C VAL A 176 3.77 -12.63 -3.46
N LEU A 177 4.22 -12.40 -2.22
CA LEU A 177 5.25 -13.20 -1.58
C LEU A 177 4.63 -13.90 -0.38
N PHE A 178 4.99 -15.15 -0.16
CA PHE A 178 4.47 -15.88 0.98
C PHE A 178 5.51 -16.84 1.56
N THR A 179 5.34 -17.17 2.86
CA THR A 179 6.08 -18.20 3.60
C THR A 179 5.10 -19.16 4.23
N GLY A 180 5.53 -20.38 4.53
CA GLY A 180 4.72 -21.41 5.17
C GLY A 180 4.31 -22.55 4.27
#